data_1fe51a9559ad0e6416f2e6ffe348c7ef
#
_entry.id   1fe51a9559ad0e6416f2e6ffe348c7ef
#
_cell.length_a   1.000
_cell.length_b   1.000
_cell.length_c   1.000
_cell.angle_alpha   90.00
_cell.angle_beta   90.00
_cell.angle_gamma   90.00
#
_symmetry.space_group_name_H-M   'P 1'
#
loop_
_entity.id
_entity.type
_entity.pdbx_description
1 polymer ?
#
loop_
_entity_poly.entity_id
_entity_poly.type
_entity_poly.pdbx_seq_one_letter_code
_entity_poly.pdbx_strand_id
1 'polypeptide(L)'
;MASQASTPEKFIYRTAPSATEAFNGWLKEHGQDMPKHTHPWDVSRSDIYVEDRWQPIFAEMRAKEPINKVTGTPYGDFWNVTTIKTIQHVESFPELYSSSWRNGGITIGEPPPEMTPEMLEERRLPMFIAMDRPEHTGQRRTVAPAFTPAEIDYLAAEVRMRTAAVLDSLPYGKEFDWVEKVSIELTTGMLAILFGFPWEDRHLLTFWSDWAGDVELSLARELGETRHEILTEMAQYFQRLWIERMGKEPTRDLISMMIHSDAMSQMGPREFMGNLILLIVGGNDTTRNTMSGIVHGLHSFPEQRAIFESDSSVIPNAVQECIRFQTPLAHMRRTATADADLFGHQIKAGDKLILWYLSANRDEEVFAEPDQLDLRRSNARRNVAFGYGIHRCVGARLAELQLKILLEEMHARRMRVHVTGKVERVRANFVHGFRHMDVTLEKF
;
A
#
# COMPACT_ATOMS: atom_id res chain seq x y z
N MET A 1 -12.32 43.37 -15.53
CA MET A 1 -12.48 43.35 -14.07
C MET A 1 -11.64 42.23 -13.53
N ALA A 2 -10.53 42.52 -12.91
CA ALA A 2 -9.65 41.49 -12.35
C ALA A 2 -10.31 40.88 -11.12
N SER A 3 -10.59 39.59 -11.16
CA SER A 3 -11.05 38.79 -10.01
C SER A 3 -9.92 38.83 -8.96
N GLN A 4 -10.24 39.37 -7.79
CA GLN A 4 -9.39 39.29 -6.61
C GLN A 4 -9.15 37.80 -6.31
N ALA A 5 -7.89 37.39 -6.38
CA ALA A 5 -7.47 36.10 -5.85
C ALA A 5 -7.79 36.07 -4.35
N SER A 6 -8.75 35.27 -3.97
CA SER A 6 -9.07 35.02 -2.57
C SER A 6 -7.83 34.49 -1.86
N THR A 7 -7.52 35.09 -0.72
CA THR A 7 -6.48 34.63 0.23
C THR A 7 -6.66 33.11 0.44
N PRO A 8 -5.59 32.30 0.39
CA PRO A 8 -5.74 30.87 0.56
C PRO A 8 -6.38 30.59 1.90
N GLU A 9 -7.52 29.92 1.89
CA GLU A 9 -8.17 29.36 3.08
C GLU A 9 -7.13 28.61 3.91
N LYS A 10 -7.22 28.66 5.23
CA LYS A 10 -6.34 27.94 6.13
C LYS A 10 -6.60 26.45 5.96
N PHE A 11 -5.74 25.78 5.25
CA PHE A 11 -5.82 24.33 5.05
C PHE A 11 -5.51 23.60 6.36
N ILE A 12 -6.30 22.59 6.69
CA ILE A 12 -6.21 21.80 7.94
C ILE A 12 -4.85 21.08 8.02
N TYR A 13 -4.28 20.66 6.89
CA TYR A 13 -2.98 19.94 6.86
C TYR A 13 -1.83 20.73 7.54
N ARG A 14 -1.95 22.05 7.66
CA ARG A 14 -0.91 22.88 8.30
C ARG A 14 -0.95 22.78 9.82
N THR A 15 -2.04 22.30 10.41
CA THR A 15 -2.29 22.28 11.84
C THR A 15 -2.72 20.92 12.36
N ALA A 16 -3.14 20.01 11.48
CA ALA A 16 -3.51 18.66 11.87
C ALA A 16 -2.26 17.84 12.23
N PRO A 17 -2.32 16.99 13.26
CA PRO A 17 -1.26 16.04 13.55
C PRO A 17 -1.15 15.01 12.41
N SER A 18 -0.04 14.29 12.35
CA SER A 18 0.04 13.09 11.52
C SER A 18 -1.01 12.06 11.93
N ALA A 19 -1.41 11.18 11.00
CA ALA A 19 -2.36 10.11 11.31
C ALA A 19 -1.90 9.24 12.50
N THR A 20 -0.60 8.95 12.56
CA THR A 20 0.00 8.19 13.66
C THR A 20 -0.09 8.91 15.01
N GLU A 21 0.22 10.21 15.05
CA GLU A 21 0.12 11.00 16.29
C GLU A 21 -1.32 11.08 16.77
N ALA A 22 -2.27 11.33 15.86
CA ALA A 22 -3.70 11.37 16.16
C ALA A 22 -4.18 10.03 16.76
N PHE A 23 -3.84 8.91 16.11
CA PHE A 23 -4.24 7.59 16.56
C PHE A 23 -3.57 7.18 17.88
N ASN A 24 -2.29 7.45 18.04
CA ASN A 24 -1.59 7.19 19.31
C ASN A 24 -2.14 8.05 20.46
N GLY A 25 -2.55 9.30 20.19
CA GLY A 25 -3.25 10.14 21.15
C GLY A 25 -4.58 9.52 21.57
N TRP A 26 -5.40 9.14 20.62
CA TRP A 26 -6.69 8.48 20.85
C TRP A 26 -6.54 7.18 21.63
N LEU A 27 -5.54 6.31 21.27
CA LEU A 27 -5.28 5.05 21.98
C LEU A 27 -4.92 5.24 23.47
N LYS A 28 -4.22 6.31 23.82
CA LYS A 28 -3.90 6.60 25.24
C LYS A 28 -5.14 6.84 26.07
N GLU A 29 -6.17 7.43 25.48
CA GLU A 29 -7.42 7.80 26.15
C GLU A 29 -8.46 6.68 26.07
N HIS A 30 -8.52 5.95 24.95
CA HIS A 30 -9.59 5.01 24.62
C HIS A 30 -9.10 3.59 24.34
N GLY A 31 -7.83 3.27 24.56
CA GLY A 31 -7.27 1.95 24.21
C GLY A 31 -7.93 0.75 24.89
N GLN A 32 -8.59 0.99 26.05
CA GLN A 32 -9.41 -0.02 26.73
C GLN A 32 -10.74 -0.33 26.01
N ASP A 33 -11.18 0.57 25.13
CA ASP A 33 -12.44 0.46 24.37
C ASP A 33 -12.23 -0.22 23.01
N MET A 34 -10.95 -0.56 22.69
CA MET A 34 -10.64 -1.30 21.46
C MET A 34 -11.38 -2.64 21.43
N PRO A 35 -11.93 -3.00 20.26
CA PRO A 35 -12.64 -4.26 20.11
C PRO A 35 -11.78 -5.46 20.50
N LYS A 36 -12.36 -6.41 21.23
CA LYS A 36 -11.65 -7.62 21.67
C LYS A 36 -11.64 -8.67 20.56
N HIS A 37 -10.46 -9.14 20.25
CA HIS A 37 -10.24 -10.27 19.34
C HIS A 37 -10.13 -11.55 20.17
N THR A 38 -11.08 -12.46 20.02
CA THR A 38 -11.16 -13.69 20.84
C THR A 38 -10.77 -14.95 20.09
N HIS A 39 -10.88 -14.95 18.76
CA HIS A 39 -10.54 -16.13 17.96
C HIS A 39 -9.02 -16.20 17.74
N PRO A 40 -8.35 -17.36 17.96
CA PRO A 40 -6.89 -17.49 17.83
C PRO A 40 -6.37 -17.18 16.41
N TRP A 41 -7.18 -17.41 15.40
CA TRP A 41 -6.87 -17.12 13.99
C TRP A 41 -7.49 -15.80 13.48
N ASP A 42 -7.94 -14.95 14.39
CA ASP A 42 -8.30 -13.59 14.03
C ASP A 42 -7.04 -12.73 13.84
N VAL A 43 -6.57 -12.68 12.61
CA VAL A 43 -5.41 -11.89 12.19
C VAL A 43 -5.80 -10.51 11.66
N SER A 44 -7.04 -10.08 11.88
CA SER A 44 -7.48 -8.71 11.59
C SER A 44 -6.96 -7.68 12.60
N ARG A 45 -6.44 -8.13 13.74
CA ARG A 45 -5.89 -7.30 14.82
C ARG A 45 -4.52 -6.71 14.44
N SER A 46 -4.35 -5.41 14.63
CA SER A 46 -3.14 -4.69 14.22
C SER A 46 -1.93 -4.89 15.13
N ASP A 47 -2.14 -5.23 16.40
CA ASP A 47 -1.05 -5.44 17.37
C ASP A 47 -0.07 -6.55 16.94
N ILE A 48 -0.54 -7.60 16.30
CA ILE A 48 0.33 -8.70 15.83
C ILE A 48 1.33 -8.26 14.76
N TYR A 49 0.99 -7.22 13.97
CA TYR A 49 1.89 -6.67 12.94
C TYR A 49 2.88 -5.67 13.53
N VAL A 50 2.47 -4.89 14.52
CA VAL A 50 3.37 -3.98 15.26
C VAL A 50 4.43 -4.76 16.02
N GLU A 51 4.05 -5.91 16.61
CA GLU A 51 4.92 -6.75 17.45
C GLU A 51 5.61 -7.88 16.67
N ASP A 52 5.45 -7.94 15.34
CA ASP A 52 5.97 -9.02 14.47
C ASP A 52 5.60 -10.45 14.95
N ARG A 53 4.39 -10.65 15.48
CA ARG A 53 3.89 -11.94 15.99
C ARG A 53 2.96 -12.68 15.03
N TRP A 54 2.85 -12.22 13.80
CA TRP A 54 1.90 -12.74 12.81
C TRP A 54 2.38 -14.04 12.13
N GLN A 55 3.69 -14.26 11.97
CA GLN A 55 4.26 -15.38 11.23
C GLN A 55 3.80 -16.75 11.75
N PRO A 56 3.93 -17.08 13.06
CA PRO A 56 3.52 -18.39 13.56
C PRO A 56 2.02 -18.63 13.44
N ILE A 57 1.18 -17.59 13.52
CA ILE A 57 -0.27 -17.72 13.38
C ILE A 57 -0.62 -18.15 11.95
N PHE A 58 -0.04 -17.47 10.94
CA PHE A 58 -0.27 -17.83 9.55
C PHE A 58 0.35 -19.18 9.18
N ALA A 59 1.51 -19.53 9.71
CA ALA A 59 2.11 -20.85 9.49
C ALA A 59 1.22 -21.97 10.03
N GLU A 60 0.62 -21.77 11.21
CA GLU A 60 -0.34 -22.72 11.77
C GLU A 60 -1.58 -22.87 10.89
N MET A 61 -2.15 -21.76 10.38
CA MET A 61 -3.30 -21.81 9.46
C MET A 61 -2.94 -22.57 8.18
N ARG A 62 -1.81 -22.24 7.53
CA ARG A 62 -1.39 -22.94 6.29
C ARG A 62 -1.22 -24.44 6.49
N ALA A 63 -0.67 -24.84 7.64
CA ALA A 63 -0.44 -26.25 7.97
C ALA A 63 -1.71 -27.03 8.33
N LYS A 64 -2.67 -26.38 8.99
CA LYS A 64 -3.86 -27.07 9.52
C LYS A 64 -5.09 -26.87 8.65
N GLU A 65 -5.40 -25.63 8.29
CA GLU A 65 -6.61 -25.26 7.56
C GLU A 65 -6.37 -23.96 6.76
N PRO A 66 -5.78 -24.05 5.56
CA PRO A 66 -5.39 -22.89 4.75
C PRO A 66 -6.54 -22.00 4.29
N ILE A 67 -7.76 -22.53 4.32
CA ILE A 67 -9.01 -21.80 4.15
C ILE A 67 -9.83 -22.06 5.41
N ASN A 68 -10.03 -21.03 6.24
CA ASN A 68 -10.75 -21.20 7.51
C ASN A 68 -11.69 -20.02 7.77
N LYS A 69 -12.82 -20.28 8.43
CA LYS A 69 -13.79 -19.25 8.79
C LYS A 69 -13.54 -18.76 10.22
N VAL A 70 -13.41 -17.46 10.38
CA VAL A 70 -13.34 -16.78 11.67
C VAL A 70 -14.65 -16.05 11.92
N THR A 71 -15.22 -16.23 13.11
CA THR A 71 -16.51 -15.66 13.48
C THR A 71 -16.39 -14.77 14.71
N GLY A 72 -17.32 -13.81 14.85
CA GLY A 72 -17.40 -12.98 16.04
C GLY A 72 -16.25 -11.98 16.17
N THR A 73 -15.62 -11.59 15.06
CA THR A 73 -14.59 -10.55 15.08
C THR A 73 -15.20 -9.16 15.09
N PRO A 74 -14.46 -8.12 15.46
CA PRO A 74 -14.91 -6.73 15.35
C PRO A 74 -15.31 -6.33 13.94
N TYR A 75 -14.79 -7.03 12.92
CA TYR A 75 -15.07 -6.79 11.51
C TYR A 75 -16.15 -7.74 10.95
N GLY A 76 -16.87 -8.46 11.84
CA GLY A 76 -17.81 -9.51 11.47
C GLY A 76 -17.13 -10.81 11.04
N ASP A 77 -17.90 -11.75 10.50
CA ASP A 77 -17.38 -13.05 10.04
C ASP A 77 -16.65 -12.93 8.72
N PHE A 78 -15.56 -13.69 8.54
CA PHE A 78 -14.84 -13.77 7.27
C PHE A 78 -14.09 -15.10 7.11
N TRP A 79 -13.70 -15.39 5.87
CA TRP A 79 -12.84 -16.51 5.53
C TRP A 79 -11.39 -16.01 5.36
N ASN A 80 -10.45 -16.62 6.07
CA ASN A 80 -9.03 -16.48 5.78
C ASN A 80 -8.68 -17.35 4.57
N VAL A 81 -7.96 -16.76 3.60
CA VAL A 81 -7.39 -17.45 2.43
C VAL A 81 -5.89 -17.19 2.45
N THR A 82 -5.07 -18.22 2.74
CA THR A 82 -3.69 -18.02 3.23
C THR A 82 -2.58 -18.55 2.33
N THR A 83 -2.88 -19.31 1.25
CA THR A 83 -1.88 -19.89 0.35
C THR A 83 -1.90 -19.26 -1.05
N ILE A 84 -0.79 -19.34 -1.78
CA ILE A 84 -0.71 -18.84 -3.15
C ILE A 84 -1.77 -19.47 -4.04
N LYS A 85 -1.91 -20.80 -4.00
CA LYS A 85 -2.85 -21.55 -4.82
C LYS A 85 -4.29 -21.08 -4.63
N THR A 86 -4.71 -20.90 -3.37
CA THR A 86 -6.08 -20.52 -3.05
C THR A 86 -6.37 -19.06 -3.39
N ILE A 87 -5.41 -18.15 -3.15
CA ILE A 87 -5.51 -16.74 -3.55
C ILE A 87 -5.60 -16.60 -5.07
N GLN A 88 -4.72 -17.25 -5.82
CA GLN A 88 -4.76 -17.21 -7.29
C GLN A 88 -6.07 -17.76 -7.85
N HIS A 89 -6.62 -18.80 -7.21
CA HIS A 89 -7.94 -19.31 -7.59
C HIS A 89 -9.02 -18.23 -7.41
N VAL A 90 -9.14 -17.65 -6.23
CA VAL A 90 -10.15 -16.61 -5.96
C VAL A 90 -10.00 -15.43 -6.93
N GLU A 91 -8.78 -14.95 -7.17
CA GLU A 91 -8.53 -13.80 -8.06
C GLU A 91 -8.69 -14.13 -9.55
N SER A 92 -8.76 -15.40 -9.91
CA SER A 92 -9.05 -15.85 -11.29
C SER A 92 -10.53 -15.82 -11.65
N PHE A 93 -11.43 -15.72 -10.66
CA PHE A 93 -12.87 -15.69 -10.85
C PHE A 93 -13.51 -14.39 -10.32
N PRO A 94 -13.16 -13.23 -10.92
CA PRO A 94 -13.60 -11.92 -10.40
C PRO A 94 -15.13 -11.73 -10.48
N GLU A 95 -15.82 -12.45 -11.34
CA GLU A 95 -17.29 -12.42 -11.44
C GLU A 95 -17.95 -13.11 -10.24
N LEU A 96 -17.28 -14.12 -9.66
CA LEU A 96 -17.74 -14.86 -8.49
C LEU A 96 -17.26 -14.21 -7.19
N TYR A 97 -16.06 -13.64 -7.19
CA TYR A 97 -15.42 -13.02 -6.03
C TYR A 97 -15.17 -11.53 -6.30
N SER A 98 -16.20 -10.74 -6.05
CA SER A 98 -16.27 -9.31 -6.35
C SER A 98 -15.29 -8.49 -5.51
N SER A 99 -14.69 -7.48 -6.15
CA SER A 99 -13.95 -6.39 -5.49
C SER A 99 -14.79 -5.14 -5.26
N SER A 100 -16.02 -5.11 -5.79
CA SER A 100 -16.84 -3.89 -5.88
C SER A 100 -17.04 -3.23 -4.52
N TRP A 101 -16.89 -1.90 -4.50
CA TRP A 101 -17.26 -1.08 -3.35
C TRP A 101 -18.73 -1.28 -2.92
N ARG A 102 -19.62 -1.62 -3.87
CA ARG A 102 -21.02 -1.96 -3.58
C ARG A 102 -21.15 -3.23 -2.74
N ASN A 103 -20.21 -4.17 -2.89
CA ASN A 103 -20.14 -5.43 -2.15
C ASN A 103 -19.18 -5.37 -0.94
N GLY A 104 -18.77 -4.17 -0.50
CA GLY A 104 -17.92 -3.96 0.66
C GLY A 104 -16.46 -3.61 0.37
N GLY A 105 -16.05 -3.61 -0.90
CA GLY A 105 -14.72 -3.16 -1.32
C GLY A 105 -13.59 -4.14 -1.04
N ILE A 106 -12.40 -3.60 -0.83
CA ILE A 106 -11.14 -4.35 -0.84
C ILE A 106 -10.45 -4.50 0.53
N THR A 107 -10.97 -3.87 1.56
CA THR A 107 -10.43 -3.94 2.93
C THR A 107 -11.33 -4.77 3.84
N ILE A 108 -10.75 -5.34 4.91
CA ILE A 108 -11.49 -6.12 5.90
C ILE A 108 -12.46 -5.24 6.72
N GLY A 109 -12.15 -3.94 6.83
CA GLY A 109 -12.88 -3.00 7.68
C GLY A 109 -14.38 -3.00 7.40
N GLU A 110 -15.16 -3.14 8.46
CA GLU A 110 -16.59 -2.91 8.47
C GLU A 110 -16.87 -1.56 9.11
N PRO A 111 -17.93 -0.90 8.70
CA PRO A 111 -18.37 0.32 9.36
C PRO A 111 -18.92 0.02 10.76
N PRO A 112 -18.97 1.02 11.64
CA PRO A 112 -19.62 0.90 12.93
C PRO A 112 -21.06 0.36 12.80
N PRO A 113 -21.51 -0.45 13.78
CA PRO A 113 -22.84 -1.08 13.75
C PRO A 113 -24.02 -0.11 13.63
N GLU A 114 -23.80 1.16 14.01
CA GLU A 114 -24.82 2.21 13.98
C GLU A 114 -25.07 2.81 12.59
N MET A 115 -24.31 2.40 11.59
CA MET A 115 -24.49 2.92 10.23
C MET A 115 -25.63 2.23 9.49
N THR A 116 -26.53 3.05 8.94
CA THR A 116 -27.54 2.54 8.00
C THR A 116 -26.91 2.16 6.68
N PRO A 117 -27.57 1.31 5.85
CA PRO A 117 -27.08 0.99 4.50
C PRO A 117 -26.78 2.23 3.65
N GLU A 118 -27.60 3.29 3.78
CA GLU A 118 -27.44 4.55 3.05
C GLU A 118 -26.18 5.29 3.51
N MET A 119 -25.94 5.39 4.82
CA MET A 119 -24.71 5.98 5.37
C MET A 119 -23.46 5.21 4.94
N LEU A 120 -23.58 3.89 4.81
CA LEU A 120 -22.55 3.01 4.30
C LEU A 120 -22.22 3.30 2.84
N GLU A 121 -23.25 3.41 2.01
CA GLU A 121 -23.07 3.71 0.60
C GLU A 121 -22.43 5.08 0.41
N GLU A 122 -22.78 6.07 1.21
CA GLU A 122 -22.17 7.41 1.19
C GLU A 122 -20.69 7.40 1.57
N ARG A 123 -20.27 6.55 2.49
CA ARG A 123 -18.88 6.46 2.96
C ARG A 123 -17.97 5.61 2.06
N ARG A 124 -18.52 4.62 1.37
CA ARG A 124 -17.75 3.79 0.45
C ARG A 124 -17.35 4.60 -0.78
N LEU A 125 -16.07 4.66 -1.06
CA LEU A 125 -15.54 5.43 -2.18
C LEU A 125 -15.41 4.54 -3.43
N PRO A 126 -16.07 4.88 -4.54
CA PRO A 126 -15.79 4.26 -5.83
C PRO A 126 -14.33 4.54 -6.22
N MET A 127 -13.57 3.48 -6.50
CA MET A 127 -12.21 3.54 -7.03
C MET A 127 -11.97 2.30 -7.89
N PHE A 128 -11.20 2.38 -8.96
CA PHE A 128 -11.17 1.27 -9.93
C PHE A 128 -10.66 -0.05 -9.35
N ILE A 129 -9.83 -0.05 -8.30
CA ILE A 129 -9.43 -1.30 -7.58
C ILE A 129 -10.63 -1.95 -6.86
N ALA A 130 -11.63 -1.14 -6.47
CA ALA A 130 -12.87 -1.57 -5.83
C ALA A 130 -14.04 -1.50 -6.81
N MET A 131 -13.82 -1.91 -8.05
CA MET A 131 -14.83 -2.05 -9.11
C MET A 131 -14.67 -3.40 -9.78
N ASP A 132 -15.78 -3.93 -10.29
CA ASP A 132 -15.80 -5.09 -11.16
C ASP A 132 -15.88 -4.66 -12.64
N ARG A 133 -15.81 -5.62 -13.58
CA ARG A 133 -16.03 -5.34 -15.00
C ARG A 133 -17.50 -4.93 -15.23
N PRO A 134 -17.78 -4.06 -16.21
CA PRO A 134 -16.86 -3.42 -17.16
C PRO A 134 -16.19 -2.14 -16.66
N GLU A 135 -16.69 -1.53 -15.56
CA GLU A 135 -16.25 -0.22 -15.01
C GLU A 135 -14.75 -0.23 -14.68
N HIS A 136 -14.29 -1.27 -13.96
CA HIS A 136 -12.86 -1.48 -13.68
C HIS A 136 -12.00 -1.42 -14.94
N THR A 137 -12.42 -2.10 -16.01
CA THR A 137 -11.62 -2.21 -17.24
C THR A 137 -11.44 -0.85 -17.91
N GLY A 138 -12.51 -0.03 -17.95
CA GLY A 138 -12.47 1.31 -18.54
C GLY A 138 -11.47 2.21 -17.80
N GLN A 139 -11.62 2.32 -16.49
CA GLN A 139 -10.78 3.21 -15.68
C GLN A 139 -9.33 2.73 -15.59
N ARG A 140 -9.10 1.43 -15.40
CA ARG A 140 -7.75 0.87 -15.43
C ARG A 140 -7.02 1.16 -16.74
N ARG A 141 -7.73 1.07 -17.89
CA ARG A 141 -7.17 1.36 -19.20
C ARG A 141 -6.73 2.82 -19.34
N THR A 142 -7.39 3.74 -18.65
CA THR A 142 -7.02 5.16 -18.64
C THR A 142 -5.66 5.42 -18.04
N VAL A 143 -5.35 4.78 -16.91
CA VAL A 143 -4.09 5.00 -16.19
C VAL A 143 -2.94 4.08 -16.62
N ALA A 144 -3.25 2.95 -17.24
CA ALA A 144 -2.25 1.95 -17.64
C ALA A 144 -1.12 2.47 -18.56
N PRO A 145 -1.36 3.44 -19.48
CA PRO A 145 -0.29 4.01 -20.30
C PRO A 145 0.88 4.59 -19.50
N ALA A 146 0.64 5.18 -18.32
CA ALA A 146 1.69 5.71 -17.43
C ALA A 146 2.67 4.64 -16.90
N PHE A 147 2.31 3.35 -17.02
CA PHE A 147 3.07 2.22 -16.48
C PHE A 147 3.55 1.24 -17.57
N THR A 148 3.55 1.66 -18.83
CA THR A 148 4.08 0.85 -19.94
C THR A 148 5.61 0.75 -19.86
N PRO A 149 6.24 -0.29 -20.45
CA PRO A 149 7.70 -0.37 -20.48
C PRO A 149 8.38 0.89 -21.00
N ALA A 150 7.85 1.51 -22.05
CA ALA A 150 8.42 2.74 -22.62
C ALA A 150 8.38 3.93 -21.66
N GLU A 151 7.29 4.10 -20.88
CA GLU A 151 7.21 5.15 -19.87
C GLU A 151 8.12 4.85 -18.68
N ILE A 152 8.24 3.59 -18.27
CA ILE A 152 9.16 3.17 -17.21
C ILE A 152 10.61 3.43 -17.61
N ASP A 153 11.00 3.14 -18.84
CA ASP A 153 12.34 3.44 -19.38
C ASP A 153 12.59 4.97 -19.45
N TYR A 154 11.57 5.75 -19.83
CA TYR A 154 11.65 7.21 -19.83
C TYR A 154 11.89 7.77 -18.42
N LEU A 155 11.21 7.23 -17.41
CA LEU A 155 11.34 7.67 -16.01
C LEU A 155 12.65 7.23 -15.35
N ALA A 156 13.34 6.21 -15.88
CA ALA A 156 14.49 5.58 -15.22
C ALA A 156 15.63 6.57 -14.91
N ALA A 157 15.93 7.48 -15.84
CA ALA A 157 16.99 8.49 -15.63
C ALA A 157 16.64 9.46 -14.50
N GLU A 158 15.41 9.93 -14.46
CA GLU A 158 14.92 10.85 -13.42
C GLU A 158 14.90 10.17 -12.04
N VAL A 159 14.39 8.94 -11.95
CA VAL A 159 14.39 8.15 -10.72
C VAL A 159 15.83 7.97 -10.22
N ARG A 160 16.77 7.64 -11.11
CA ARG A 160 18.19 7.46 -10.74
C ARG A 160 18.81 8.75 -10.23
N MET A 161 18.62 9.85 -10.94
CA MET A 161 19.16 11.16 -10.54
C MET A 161 18.66 11.54 -9.13
N ARG A 162 17.37 11.38 -8.86
CA ARG A 162 16.78 11.71 -7.56
C ARG A 162 17.25 10.75 -6.46
N THR A 163 17.32 9.45 -6.75
CA THR A 163 17.85 8.47 -5.79
C THR A 163 19.29 8.80 -5.44
N ALA A 164 20.13 9.11 -6.44
CA ALA A 164 21.51 9.55 -6.22
C ALA A 164 21.57 10.78 -5.32
N ALA A 165 20.79 11.82 -5.63
CA ALA A 165 20.78 13.06 -4.86
C ALA A 165 20.36 12.85 -3.39
N VAL A 166 19.33 12.03 -3.15
CA VAL A 166 18.90 11.68 -1.79
C VAL A 166 20.02 10.94 -1.05
N LEU A 167 20.60 9.89 -1.64
CA LEU A 167 21.66 9.11 -0.99
C LEU A 167 22.93 9.91 -0.75
N ASP A 168 23.27 10.87 -1.64
CA ASP A 168 24.44 11.75 -1.47
C ASP A 168 24.24 12.79 -0.37
N SER A 169 23.00 13.13 -0.01
CA SER A 169 22.67 14.08 1.07
C SER A 169 22.71 13.46 2.47
N LEU A 170 22.83 12.14 2.59
CA LEU A 170 22.69 11.44 3.87
C LEU A 170 23.94 11.64 4.76
N PRO A 171 23.76 11.77 6.10
CA PRO A 171 24.85 12.02 7.03
C PRO A 171 25.58 10.71 7.40
N TYR A 172 26.79 10.50 6.89
CA TYR A 172 27.63 9.38 7.32
C TYR A 172 28.11 9.58 8.78
N GLY A 173 28.09 8.48 9.55
CA GLY A 173 28.56 8.46 10.94
C GLY A 173 27.63 9.16 11.94
N LYS A 174 26.41 9.53 11.51
CA LYS A 174 25.36 10.08 12.37
C LYS A 174 24.09 9.26 12.21
N GLU A 175 23.34 9.14 13.28
CA GLU A 175 22.03 8.49 13.28
C GLU A 175 20.99 9.39 12.62
N PHE A 176 20.08 8.77 11.83
CA PHE A 176 18.95 9.43 11.22
C PHE A 176 17.83 8.42 10.90
N ASP A 177 16.61 8.92 10.67
CA ASP A 177 15.47 8.10 10.26
C ASP A 177 15.52 7.79 8.76
N TRP A 178 15.69 6.50 8.40
CA TRP A 178 15.69 6.02 7.03
C TRP A 178 14.33 6.21 6.35
N VAL A 179 13.24 5.98 7.08
CA VAL A 179 11.88 6.10 6.53
C VAL A 179 11.63 7.53 6.04
N GLU A 180 11.94 8.51 6.88
CA GLU A 180 11.78 9.93 6.56
C GLU A 180 12.72 10.39 5.44
N LYS A 181 14.05 10.16 5.62
CA LYS A 181 15.08 10.76 4.77
C LYS A 181 15.24 10.08 3.42
N VAL A 182 14.82 8.81 3.28
CA VAL A 182 15.02 8.05 2.03
C VAL A 182 13.68 7.57 1.48
N SER A 183 12.96 6.73 2.22
CA SER A 183 11.81 6.03 1.65
C SER A 183 10.67 6.99 1.29
N ILE A 184 10.34 7.95 2.16
CA ILE A 184 9.33 8.97 1.92
C ILE A 184 9.78 9.92 0.81
N GLU A 185 11.01 10.44 0.86
CA GLU A 185 11.50 11.38 -0.15
C GLU A 185 11.45 10.80 -1.57
N LEU A 186 11.86 9.54 -1.74
CA LEU A 186 11.87 8.89 -3.05
C LEU A 186 10.46 8.62 -3.58
N THR A 187 9.57 8.08 -2.74
CA THR A 187 8.20 7.75 -3.19
C THR A 187 7.35 8.99 -3.41
N THR A 188 7.47 9.99 -2.55
CA THR A 188 6.78 11.28 -2.66
C THR A 188 7.20 12.04 -3.93
N GLY A 189 8.52 12.06 -4.21
CA GLY A 189 9.05 12.63 -5.43
C GLY A 189 8.54 11.94 -6.69
N MET A 190 8.43 10.59 -6.66
CA MET A 190 7.89 9.83 -7.78
C MET A 190 6.40 10.10 -8.01
N LEU A 191 5.61 10.19 -6.95
CA LEU A 191 4.19 10.56 -7.05
C LEU A 191 4.01 11.97 -7.62
N ALA A 192 4.84 12.93 -7.20
CA ALA A 192 4.79 14.28 -7.73
C ALA A 192 5.00 14.30 -9.25
N ILE A 193 5.94 13.49 -9.76
CA ILE A 193 6.16 13.33 -11.20
C ILE A 193 4.93 12.69 -11.88
N LEU A 194 4.42 11.59 -11.33
CA LEU A 194 3.30 10.85 -11.93
C LEU A 194 2.03 11.70 -12.03
N PHE A 195 1.76 12.55 -11.04
CA PHE A 195 0.59 13.43 -11.05
C PHE A 195 0.86 14.78 -11.72
N GLY A 196 2.12 15.10 -12.09
CA GLY A 196 2.49 16.47 -12.45
C GLY A 196 2.18 17.44 -11.29
N PHE A 197 2.40 17.01 -10.07
CA PHE A 197 2.07 17.74 -8.84
C PHE A 197 3.13 18.81 -8.55
N PRO A 198 2.77 19.99 -7.98
CA PRO A 198 3.74 21.01 -7.58
C PRO A 198 4.80 20.43 -6.64
N TRP A 199 6.08 20.62 -7.01
CA TRP A 199 7.20 19.99 -6.30
C TRP A 199 7.32 20.44 -4.84
N GLU A 200 7.03 21.72 -4.60
CA GLU A 200 7.10 22.36 -3.29
C GLU A 200 6.09 21.74 -2.31
N ASP A 201 4.94 21.32 -2.82
CA ASP A 201 3.84 20.77 -2.04
C ASP A 201 3.84 19.23 -1.97
N ARG A 202 4.86 18.56 -2.55
CA ARG A 202 4.89 17.09 -2.68
C ARG A 202 4.69 16.34 -1.34
N HIS A 203 5.14 16.91 -0.23
CA HIS A 203 5.01 16.28 1.09
C HIS A 203 3.55 16.12 1.53
N LEU A 204 2.62 16.89 0.96
CA LEU A 204 1.18 16.69 1.17
C LEU A 204 0.73 15.30 0.69
N LEU A 205 1.36 14.76 -0.35
CA LEU A 205 1.03 13.43 -0.87
C LEU A 205 1.26 12.35 0.19
N THR A 206 2.34 12.43 0.96
CA THR A 206 2.59 11.52 2.08
C THR A 206 1.63 11.75 3.23
N PHE A 207 1.37 13.01 3.60
CA PHE A 207 0.43 13.35 4.65
C PHE A 207 -0.98 12.79 4.35
N TRP A 208 -1.48 13.00 3.15
CA TRP A 208 -2.78 12.46 2.72
C TRP A 208 -2.77 10.93 2.61
N SER A 209 -1.66 10.33 2.16
CA SER A 209 -1.49 8.87 2.11
C SER A 209 -1.62 8.24 3.48
N ASP A 210 -0.95 8.79 4.49
CA ASP A 210 -0.99 8.28 5.86
C ASP A 210 -2.40 8.35 6.45
N TRP A 211 -3.13 9.45 6.24
CA TRP A 211 -4.52 9.56 6.67
C TRP A 211 -5.47 8.66 5.87
N ALA A 212 -5.19 8.41 4.59
CA ALA A 212 -6.03 7.56 3.75
C ALA A 212 -5.79 6.07 4.01
N GLY A 213 -4.52 5.65 4.17
CA GLY A 213 -4.10 4.26 4.26
C GLY A 213 -4.33 3.63 5.64
N ASP A 214 -4.45 4.44 6.68
CA ASP A 214 -4.68 3.96 8.05
C ASP A 214 -6.17 3.68 8.27
N VAL A 215 -6.60 2.47 7.93
CA VAL A 215 -8.01 2.04 8.06
C VAL A 215 -8.48 1.97 9.51
N GLU A 216 -7.58 1.84 10.48
CA GLU A 216 -7.94 1.78 11.90
C GLU A 216 -8.41 3.13 12.46
N LEU A 217 -8.05 4.24 11.81
CA LEU A 217 -8.61 5.56 12.13
C LEU A 217 -10.15 5.59 12.01
N SER A 218 -10.73 4.70 11.21
CA SER A 218 -12.19 4.59 11.08
C SER A 218 -12.87 3.92 12.28
N LEU A 219 -12.12 3.25 13.16
CA LEU A 219 -12.64 2.66 14.40
C LEU A 219 -12.98 3.74 15.44
N ALA A 220 -12.31 4.88 15.39
CA ALA A 220 -12.61 6.04 16.22
C ALA A 220 -13.44 7.06 15.43
N ARG A 221 -14.66 7.34 15.89
CA ARG A 221 -15.58 8.24 15.18
C ARG A 221 -14.96 9.62 14.93
N GLU A 222 -14.33 10.19 15.94
CA GLU A 222 -13.73 11.53 15.88
C GLU A 222 -12.57 11.57 14.87
N LEU A 223 -11.75 10.54 14.86
CA LEU A 223 -10.66 10.42 13.88
C LEU A 223 -11.19 10.18 12.47
N GLY A 224 -12.32 9.46 12.35
CA GLY A 224 -13.00 9.26 11.08
C GLY A 224 -13.54 10.57 10.48
N GLU A 225 -14.03 11.50 11.31
CA GLU A 225 -14.46 12.83 10.89
C GLU A 225 -13.26 13.67 10.43
N THR A 226 -12.19 13.74 11.22
CA THR A 226 -10.94 14.44 10.85
C THR A 226 -10.34 13.87 9.55
N ARG A 227 -10.31 12.54 9.42
CA ARG A 227 -9.88 11.88 8.19
C ARG A 227 -10.70 12.32 6.97
N HIS A 228 -12.01 12.38 7.13
CA HIS A 228 -12.89 12.82 6.03
C HIS A 228 -12.62 14.27 5.61
N GLU A 229 -12.41 15.18 6.58
CA GLU A 229 -12.06 16.58 6.31
C GLU A 229 -10.73 16.70 5.56
N ILE A 230 -9.69 15.99 6.00
CA ILE A 230 -8.36 15.97 5.36
C ILE A 230 -8.43 15.43 3.93
N LEU A 231 -9.18 14.34 3.71
CA LEU A 231 -9.34 13.76 2.36
C LEU A 231 -10.20 14.64 1.44
N THR A 232 -11.15 15.39 2.01
CA THR A 232 -11.92 16.39 1.26
C THR A 232 -11.01 17.53 0.81
N GLU A 233 -10.12 18.00 1.68
CA GLU A 233 -9.12 19.01 1.34
C GLU A 233 -8.17 18.54 0.23
N MET A 234 -7.70 17.28 0.31
CA MET A 234 -6.93 16.64 -0.78
C MET A 234 -7.70 16.70 -2.10
N ALA A 235 -8.97 16.30 -2.10
CA ALA A 235 -9.79 16.30 -3.31
C ALA A 235 -9.96 17.72 -3.87
N GLN A 236 -10.15 18.73 -3.02
CA GLN A 236 -10.21 20.15 -3.43
C GLN A 236 -8.90 20.64 -4.02
N TYR A 237 -7.75 20.22 -3.45
CA TYR A 237 -6.44 20.55 -4.00
C TYR A 237 -6.29 19.99 -5.42
N PHE A 238 -6.57 18.72 -5.62
CA PHE A 238 -6.50 18.07 -6.93
C PHE A 238 -7.55 18.59 -7.91
N GLN A 239 -8.72 19.00 -7.44
CA GLN A 239 -9.73 19.65 -8.28
C GLN A 239 -9.20 20.98 -8.88
N ARG A 240 -8.42 21.78 -8.14
CA ARG A 240 -7.78 22.96 -8.69
C ARG A 240 -6.80 22.60 -9.81
N LEU A 241 -5.93 21.59 -9.57
CA LEU A 241 -5.02 21.11 -10.60
C LEU A 241 -5.74 20.56 -11.84
N TRP A 242 -6.90 19.95 -11.63
CA TRP A 242 -7.77 19.47 -12.71
C TRP A 242 -8.29 20.65 -13.54
N ILE A 243 -8.89 21.64 -12.90
CA ILE A 243 -9.43 22.84 -13.57
C ILE A 243 -8.34 23.59 -14.34
N GLU A 244 -7.15 23.73 -13.77
CA GLU A 244 -6.01 24.37 -14.40
C GLU A 244 -5.56 23.68 -15.70
N ARG A 245 -5.80 22.37 -15.83
CA ARG A 245 -5.42 21.55 -16.98
C ARG A 245 -6.54 21.32 -17.97
N MET A 246 -7.79 21.61 -17.63
CA MET A 246 -8.92 21.50 -18.56
C MET A 246 -8.68 22.37 -19.78
N GLY A 247 -8.89 21.79 -20.98
CA GLY A 247 -8.72 22.49 -22.25
C GLY A 247 -7.25 22.74 -22.67
N LYS A 248 -6.27 22.23 -21.92
CA LYS A 248 -4.87 22.23 -22.37
C LYS A 248 -4.55 20.95 -23.15
N GLU A 249 -3.45 21.00 -23.91
CA GLU A 249 -2.96 19.80 -24.60
C GLU A 249 -2.63 18.66 -23.62
N PRO A 250 -2.88 17.41 -24.01
CA PRO A 250 -2.57 16.25 -23.17
C PRO A 250 -1.09 16.17 -22.78
N THR A 251 -0.85 15.90 -21.51
CA THR A 251 0.50 15.63 -20.95
C THR A 251 0.59 14.19 -20.44
N ARG A 252 1.80 13.73 -20.07
CA ARG A 252 2.04 12.35 -19.66
C ARG A 252 1.64 12.05 -18.22
N ASP A 253 1.20 13.05 -17.46
CA ASP A 253 0.81 12.87 -16.06
C ASP A 253 -0.61 12.29 -15.90
N LEU A 254 -0.84 11.65 -14.76
CA LEU A 254 -2.10 10.95 -14.45
C LEU A 254 -3.31 11.89 -14.46
N ILE A 255 -3.18 13.14 -14.01
CA ILE A 255 -4.30 14.09 -14.00
C ILE A 255 -4.71 14.37 -15.43
N SER A 256 -3.75 14.66 -16.32
CA SER A 256 -4.03 14.88 -17.74
C SER A 256 -4.64 13.64 -18.41
N MET A 257 -4.13 12.45 -18.12
CA MET A 257 -4.71 11.20 -18.64
C MET A 257 -6.17 11.02 -18.23
N MET A 258 -6.50 11.31 -16.97
CA MET A 258 -7.87 11.21 -16.47
C MET A 258 -8.79 12.25 -17.14
N ILE A 259 -8.35 13.50 -17.28
CA ILE A 259 -9.10 14.59 -17.93
C ILE A 259 -9.49 14.23 -19.36
N HIS A 260 -8.57 13.62 -20.12
CA HIS A 260 -8.74 13.34 -21.56
C HIS A 260 -9.30 11.93 -21.85
N SER A 261 -9.79 11.21 -20.83
CA SER A 261 -10.34 9.87 -21.01
C SER A 261 -11.87 9.87 -20.95
N ASP A 262 -12.50 9.05 -21.78
CA ASP A 262 -13.96 8.85 -21.75
C ASP A 262 -14.44 8.23 -20.44
N ALA A 263 -13.60 7.39 -19.82
CA ALA A 263 -13.95 6.63 -18.62
C ALA A 263 -13.85 7.44 -17.32
N MET A 264 -13.03 8.50 -17.27
CA MET A 264 -12.72 9.22 -16.01
C MET A 264 -12.95 10.73 -16.08
N SER A 265 -13.15 11.33 -17.27
CA SER A 265 -13.36 12.78 -17.43
C SER A 265 -14.62 13.30 -16.75
N GLN A 266 -15.61 12.44 -16.54
CA GLN A 266 -16.92 12.78 -15.96
C GLN A 266 -17.14 12.15 -14.57
N MET A 267 -16.06 11.79 -13.86
CA MET A 267 -16.17 11.24 -12.49
C MET A 267 -16.91 12.20 -11.56
N GLY A 268 -17.85 11.66 -10.77
CA GLY A 268 -18.42 12.40 -9.66
C GLY A 268 -17.41 12.66 -8.54
N PRO A 269 -17.70 13.57 -7.59
CA PRO A 269 -16.75 13.96 -6.53
C PRO A 269 -16.23 12.78 -5.70
N ARG A 270 -17.09 11.82 -5.37
CA ARG A 270 -16.70 10.62 -4.58
C ARG A 270 -15.77 9.68 -5.35
N GLU A 271 -16.05 9.47 -6.61
CA GLU A 271 -15.26 8.63 -7.50
C GLU A 271 -13.89 9.27 -7.79
N PHE A 272 -13.87 10.58 -7.99
CA PHE A 272 -12.64 11.35 -8.11
C PHE A 272 -11.78 11.22 -6.86
N MET A 273 -12.34 11.46 -5.67
CA MET A 273 -11.67 11.27 -4.39
C MET A 273 -11.15 9.84 -4.22
N GLY A 274 -11.99 8.84 -4.52
CA GLY A 274 -11.61 7.43 -4.39
C GLY A 274 -10.42 7.06 -5.29
N ASN A 275 -10.42 7.50 -6.55
CA ASN A 275 -9.32 7.22 -7.47
C ASN A 275 -8.04 7.97 -7.10
N LEU A 276 -8.11 9.17 -6.55
CA LEU A 276 -6.95 9.88 -6.01
C LEU A 276 -6.35 9.12 -4.82
N ILE A 277 -7.17 8.72 -3.84
CA ILE A 277 -6.74 7.92 -2.70
C ILE A 277 -6.04 6.64 -3.17
N LEU A 278 -6.66 5.91 -4.10
CA LEU A 278 -6.08 4.68 -4.65
C LEU A 278 -4.69 4.90 -5.23
N LEU A 279 -4.53 5.92 -6.08
CA LEU A 279 -3.28 6.18 -6.79
C LEU A 279 -2.20 6.72 -5.86
N ILE A 280 -2.57 7.55 -4.86
CA ILE A 280 -1.64 8.10 -3.87
C ILE A 280 -1.18 6.99 -2.90
N VAL A 281 -2.09 6.29 -2.23
CA VAL A 281 -1.77 5.23 -1.27
C VAL A 281 -1.03 4.08 -1.95
N GLY A 282 -1.54 3.63 -3.11
CA GLY A 282 -0.92 2.54 -3.86
C GLY A 282 0.50 2.86 -4.36
N GLY A 283 0.76 4.11 -4.72
CA GLY A 283 2.08 4.55 -5.21
C GLY A 283 3.08 4.93 -4.11
N ASN A 284 2.60 5.35 -2.96
CA ASN A 284 3.43 5.79 -1.83
C ASN A 284 3.74 4.65 -0.85
N ASP A 285 2.71 4.15 -0.17
CA ASP A 285 2.88 3.31 1.02
C ASP A 285 3.55 1.98 0.73
N THR A 286 3.20 1.32 -0.37
CA THR A 286 3.73 0.00 -0.67
C THR A 286 5.21 0.04 -1.05
N THR A 287 5.61 0.99 -1.89
CA THR A 287 7.02 1.15 -2.32
C THR A 287 7.88 1.68 -1.17
N ARG A 288 7.41 2.67 -0.40
CA ARG A 288 8.05 3.19 0.81
C ARG A 288 8.39 2.09 1.80
N ASN A 289 7.41 1.25 2.10
CA ASN A 289 7.58 0.17 3.06
C ASN A 289 8.49 -0.95 2.53
N THR A 290 8.52 -1.18 1.22
CA THR A 290 9.48 -2.13 0.63
C THR A 290 10.90 -1.58 0.66
N MET A 291 11.12 -0.29 0.38
CA MET A 291 12.44 0.36 0.53
C MET A 291 12.99 0.25 1.95
N SER A 292 12.14 0.50 2.95
CA SER A 292 12.51 0.33 4.36
C SER A 292 12.74 -1.14 4.72
N GLY A 293 11.90 -2.05 4.18
CA GLY A 293 12.02 -3.49 4.37
C GLY A 293 13.31 -4.09 3.77
N ILE A 294 13.82 -3.54 2.67
CA ILE A 294 15.14 -3.91 2.12
C ILE A 294 16.24 -3.67 3.16
N VAL A 295 16.30 -2.48 3.73
CA VAL A 295 17.32 -2.12 4.71
C VAL A 295 17.18 -2.96 5.98
N HIS A 296 15.98 -3.10 6.50
CA HIS A 296 15.71 -3.95 7.66
C HIS A 296 16.10 -5.41 7.39
N GLY A 297 15.75 -5.94 6.22
CA GLY A 297 16.11 -7.30 5.82
C GLY A 297 17.61 -7.51 5.69
N LEU A 298 18.32 -6.63 4.99
CA LEU A 298 19.79 -6.71 4.87
C LEU A 298 20.51 -6.57 6.23
N HIS A 299 19.94 -5.80 7.17
CA HIS A 299 20.45 -5.73 8.54
C HIS A 299 20.21 -7.03 9.30
N SER A 300 19.01 -7.60 9.20
CA SER A 300 18.59 -8.81 9.93
C SER A 300 19.26 -10.11 9.42
N PHE A 301 19.68 -10.12 8.14
CA PHE A 301 20.33 -11.26 7.48
C PHE A 301 21.73 -10.88 6.97
N PRO A 302 22.76 -10.88 7.86
CA PRO A 302 24.12 -10.43 7.53
C PRO A 302 24.76 -11.19 6.37
N GLU A 303 24.47 -12.48 6.21
CA GLU A 303 24.96 -13.31 5.10
C GLU A 303 24.37 -12.84 3.75
N GLN A 304 23.11 -12.43 3.71
CA GLN A 304 22.47 -11.88 2.51
C GLN A 304 23.02 -10.48 2.20
N ARG A 305 23.29 -9.69 3.22
CA ARG A 305 23.99 -8.42 3.06
C ARG A 305 25.38 -8.61 2.44
N ALA A 306 26.17 -9.59 2.92
CA ALA A 306 27.49 -9.89 2.36
C ALA A 306 27.40 -10.30 0.88
N ILE A 307 26.36 -11.05 0.50
CA ILE A 307 26.10 -11.38 -0.92
C ILE A 307 25.82 -10.10 -1.71
N PHE A 308 24.94 -9.23 -1.24
CA PHE A 308 24.63 -7.95 -1.89
C PHE A 308 25.88 -7.07 -2.05
N GLU A 309 26.70 -6.96 -1.00
CA GLU A 309 27.90 -6.12 -1.01
C GLU A 309 28.99 -6.63 -1.96
N SER A 310 29.10 -7.96 -2.14
CA SER A 310 30.12 -8.57 -2.99
C SER A 310 29.71 -8.77 -4.44
N ASP A 311 28.42 -8.82 -4.77
CA ASP A 311 27.91 -9.23 -6.07
C ASP A 311 26.65 -8.42 -6.48
N SER A 312 26.84 -7.35 -7.25
CA SER A 312 25.72 -6.53 -7.74
C SER A 312 24.82 -7.26 -8.76
N SER A 313 25.28 -8.38 -9.31
CA SER A 313 24.47 -9.14 -10.28
C SER A 313 23.22 -9.78 -9.66
N VAL A 314 23.18 -9.89 -8.31
CA VAL A 314 21.99 -10.39 -7.59
C VAL A 314 20.83 -9.39 -7.58
N ILE A 315 21.08 -8.09 -7.81
CA ILE A 315 20.09 -7.01 -7.62
C ILE A 315 18.76 -7.28 -8.33
N PRO A 316 18.69 -7.70 -9.60
CA PRO A 316 17.41 -7.97 -10.26
C PRO A 316 16.57 -9.04 -9.55
N ASN A 317 17.19 -10.05 -8.97
CA ASN A 317 16.51 -11.09 -8.20
C ASN A 317 16.22 -10.64 -6.78
N ALA A 318 17.16 -9.92 -6.15
CA ALA A 318 17.00 -9.34 -4.82
C ALA A 318 15.74 -8.46 -4.73
N VAL A 319 15.43 -7.68 -5.78
CA VAL A 319 14.20 -6.88 -5.85
C VAL A 319 12.96 -7.77 -5.67
N GLN A 320 12.88 -8.89 -6.40
CA GLN A 320 11.74 -9.80 -6.31
C GLN A 320 11.63 -10.47 -4.94
N GLU A 321 12.77 -10.86 -4.39
CA GLU A 321 12.82 -11.48 -3.06
C GLU A 321 12.46 -10.48 -1.95
N CYS A 322 12.96 -9.25 -2.01
CA CYS A 322 12.61 -8.23 -1.05
C CYS A 322 11.12 -7.86 -1.09
N ILE A 323 10.51 -7.82 -2.30
CA ILE A 323 9.06 -7.62 -2.46
C ILE A 323 8.30 -8.80 -1.83
N ARG A 324 8.71 -10.06 -2.10
CA ARG A 324 8.14 -11.25 -1.48
C ARG A 324 8.26 -11.18 0.05
N PHE A 325 9.45 -10.90 0.54
CA PHE A 325 9.78 -10.93 1.97
C PHE A 325 9.05 -9.83 2.74
N GLN A 326 9.02 -8.61 2.23
CA GLN A 326 8.32 -7.49 2.88
C GLN A 326 6.80 -7.60 2.75
N THR A 327 6.28 -7.92 1.58
CA THR A 327 4.83 -7.95 1.31
C THR A 327 4.12 -6.73 1.93
N PRO A 328 4.28 -5.53 1.38
CA PRO A 328 3.86 -4.28 2.05
C PRO A 328 2.34 -4.11 2.13
N LEU A 329 1.59 -4.83 1.32
CA LEU A 329 0.14 -4.93 1.40
C LEU A 329 -0.23 -6.32 1.95
N ALA A 330 -0.72 -6.36 3.19
CA ALA A 330 -0.93 -7.62 3.90
C ALA A 330 -2.08 -8.43 3.31
N HIS A 331 -3.17 -7.79 2.90
CA HIS A 331 -4.35 -8.47 2.38
C HIS A 331 -5.13 -7.65 1.35
N MET A 332 -6.00 -8.35 0.63
CA MET A 332 -7.15 -7.79 -0.08
C MET A 332 -8.40 -8.58 0.27
N ARG A 333 -9.57 -7.92 0.26
CA ARG A 333 -10.88 -8.56 0.43
C ARG A 333 -11.49 -8.86 -0.92
N ARG A 334 -12.28 -9.95 -0.94
CA ARG A 334 -13.29 -10.23 -1.98
C ARG A 334 -14.60 -10.58 -1.29
N THR A 335 -15.72 -10.39 -1.98
CA THR A 335 -17.04 -10.81 -1.50
C THR A 335 -17.65 -11.76 -2.51
N ALA A 336 -18.10 -12.93 -2.05
CA ALA A 336 -18.75 -13.90 -2.90
C ALA A 336 -20.09 -13.35 -3.41
N THR A 337 -20.32 -13.42 -4.73
CA THR A 337 -21.58 -12.98 -5.37
C THR A 337 -22.63 -14.08 -5.45
N ALA A 338 -22.21 -15.34 -5.31
CA ALA A 338 -23.05 -16.53 -5.31
C ALA A 338 -22.44 -17.60 -4.41
N ASP A 339 -23.24 -18.65 -4.09
CA ASP A 339 -22.74 -19.83 -3.40
C ASP A 339 -21.70 -20.55 -4.26
N ALA A 340 -20.60 -20.96 -3.64
CA ALA A 340 -19.47 -21.61 -4.32
C ALA A 340 -18.80 -22.66 -3.44
N ASP A 341 -18.19 -23.67 -4.07
CA ASP A 341 -17.23 -24.54 -3.43
C ASP A 341 -15.80 -23.99 -3.63
N LEU A 342 -15.12 -23.74 -2.53
CA LEU A 342 -13.72 -23.29 -2.55
C LEU A 342 -12.86 -24.39 -1.90
N PHE A 343 -12.37 -25.33 -2.70
CA PHE A 343 -11.56 -26.47 -2.24
C PHE A 343 -12.21 -27.28 -1.13
N GLY A 344 -13.53 -27.55 -1.22
CA GLY A 344 -14.32 -28.28 -0.24
C GLY A 344 -15.02 -27.42 0.82
N HIS A 345 -14.73 -26.12 0.88
CA HIS A 345 -15.39 -25.18 1.77
C HIS A 345 -16.59 -24.54 1.09
N GLN A 346 -17.75 -24.57 1.74
CA GLN A 346 -19.00 -24.02 1.22
C GLN A 346 -19.09 -22.52 1.49
N ILE A 347 -18.65 -21.71 0.53
CA ILE A 347 -18.75 -20.25 0.56
C ILE A 347 -20.17 -19.86 0.20
N LYS A 348 -20.77 -18.95 0.95
CA LYS A 348 -22.11 -18.43 0.68
C LYS A 348 -22.07 -17.07 0.02
N ALA A 349 -23.10 -16.75 -0.79
CA ALA A 349 -23.29 -15.40 -1.30
C ALA A 349 -23.26 -14.37 -0.16
N GLY A 350 -22.44 -13.33 -0.30
CA GLY A 350 -22.20 -12.32 0.74
C GLY A 350 -21.02 -12.62 1.68
N ASP A 351 -20.48 -13.83 1.70
CA ASP A 351 -19.32 -14.17 2.52
C ASP A 351 -18.10 -13.31 2.11
N LYS A 352 -17.37 -12.83 3.12
CA LYS A 352 -16.10 -12.13 2.96
C LYS A 352 -14.94 -13.11 2.92
N LEU A 353 -14.08 -12.98 1.92
CA LEU A 353 -12.83 -13.72 1.79
C LEU A 353 -11.67 -12.73 1.90
N ILE A 354 -10.80 -12.93 2.86
CA ILE A 354 -9.61 -12.12 3.06
C ILE A 354 -8.39 -12.87 2.53
N LEU A 355 -7.83 -12.33 1.46
CA LEU A 355 -6.70 -12.90 0.73
C LEU A 355 -5.41 -12.40 1.37
N TRP A 356 -4.81 -13.20 2.24
CA TRP A 356 -3.62 -12.82 2.99
C TRP A 356 -2.34 -12.99 2.15
N TYR A 357 -1.97 -11.97 1.37
CA TYR A 357 -0.73 -11.97 0.58
C TYR A 357 0.50 -12.14 1.46
N LEU A 358 0.48 -11.56 2.67
CA LEU A 358 1.56 -11.69 3.65
C LEU A 358 1.79 -13.15 4.04
N SER A 359 0.72 -13.92 4.24
CA SER A 359 0.77 -15.36 4.47
C SER A 359 1.22 -16.13 3.22
N ALA A 360 0.58 -15.86 2.08
CA ALA A 360 0.85 -16.60 0.84
C ALA A 360 2.30 -16.46 0.36
N ASN A 361 2.92 -15.30 0.59
CA ASN A 361 4.33 -15.09 0.30
C ASN A 361 5.28 -15.81 1.29
N ARG A 362 4.72 -16.52 2.27
CA ARG A 362 5.38 -17.44 3.21
C ARG A 362 4.94 -18.89 3.03
N ASP A 363 4.27 -19.22 1.92
CA ASP A 363 3.76 -20.55 1.61
C ASP A 363 4.91 -21.55 1.43
N GLU A 364 5.04 -22.51 2.33
CA GLU A 364 6.08 -23.53 2.39
C GLU A 364 6.01 -24.52 1.19
N GLU A 365 4.82 -24.68 0.59
CA GLU A 365 4.66 -25.49 -0.64
C GLU A 365 5.30 -24.81 -1.86
N VAL A 366 5.54 -23.51 -1.79
CA VAL A 366 6.09 -22.72 -2.89
C VAL A 366 7.52 -22.26 -2.60
N PHE A 367 7.80 -21.80 -1.39
CA PHE A 367 9.08 -21.22 -1.01
C PHE A 367 9.74 -22.05 0.09
N ALA A 368 10.87 -22.67 -0.20
CA ALA A 368 11.68 -23.31 0.83
C ALA A 368 12.18 -22.26 1.83
N GLU A 369 12.11 -22.56 3.14
CA GLU A 369 12.50 -21.64 4.21
C GLU A 369 11.92 -20.22 4.00
N PRO A 370 10.58 -20.07 3.93
CA PRO A 370 9.95 -18.84 3.46
C PRO A 370 10.20 -17.62 4.35
N ASP A 371 10.56 -17.84 5.62
CA ASP A 371 10.89 -16.79 6.58
C ASP A 371 12.36 -16.35 6.51
N GLN A 372 13.17 -16.99 5.66
CA GLN A 372 14.52 -16.55 5.34
C GLN A 372 14.49 -15.61 4.12
N LEU A 373 15.22 -14.50 4.24
CA LEU A 373 15.56 -13.67 3.08
C LEU A 373 16.66 -14.40 2.29
N ASP A 374 16.45 -14.63 1.00
CA ASP A 374 17.43 -15.24 0.10
C ASP A 374 17.49 -14.48 -1.22
N LEU A 375 18.50 -13.61 -1.37
CA LEU A 375 18.66 -12.78 -2.56
C LEU A 375 18.87 -13.57 -3.85
N ARG A 376 19.17 -14.87 -3.74
CA ARG A 376 19.37 -15.79 -4.87
C ARG A 376 18.20 -16.77 -5.05
N ARG A 377 17.11 -16.60 -4.33
CA ARG A 377 15.91 -17.44 -4.41
C ARG A 377 15.39 -17.54 -5.85
N SER A 378 15.51 -18.69 -6.47
CA SER A 378 15.24 -18.90 -7.89
C SER A 378 13.77 -18.64 -8.29
N ASN A 379 12.83 -18.84 -7.36
CA ASN A 379 11.40 -18.69 -7.58
C ASN A 379 10.78 -17.45 -6.90
N ALA A 380 11.58 -16.45 -6.51
CA ALA A 380 11.11 -15.21 -5.87
C ALA A 380 9.98 -14.51 -6.66
N ARG A 381 10.01 -14.59 -7.99
CA ARG A 381 8.98 -14.03 -8.90
C ARG A 381 7.61 -14.69 -8.80
N ARG A 382 7.48 -15.84 -8.11
CA ARG A 382 6.18 -16.49 -7.88
C ARG A 382 5.37 -15.81 -6.76
N ASN A 383 5.92 -14.77 -6.14
CA ASN A 383 5.22 -14.02 -5.10
C ASN A 383 3.91 -13.39 -5.62
N VAL A 384 2.99 -13.19 -4.71
CA VAL A 384 1.69 -12.55 -4.96
C VAL A 384 1.56 -11.16 -4.31
N ALA A 385 2.68 -10.51 -3.97
CA ALA A 385 2.66 -9.17 -3.37
C ALA A 385 2.00 -8.11 -4.26
N PHE A 386 2.01 -8.31 -5.57
CA PHE A 386 1.32 -7.47 -6.55
C PHE A 386 -0.11 -7.93 -6.87
N GLY A 387 -0.64 -8.93 -6.16
CA GLY A 387 -1.91 -9.57 -6.49
C GLY A 387 -1.86 -10.39 -7.77
N TYR A 388 -3.01 -10.91 -8.18
CA TYR A 388 -3.19 -11.75 -9.36
C TYR A 388 -4.44 -11.33 -10.15
N GLY A 389 -4.65 -11.86 -11.35
CA GLY A 389 -5.86 -11.63 -12.15
C GLY A 389 -6.02 -10.19 -12.63
N ILE A 390 -7.28 -9.75 -12.76
CA ILE A 390 -7.61 -8.44 -13.36
C ILE A 390 -7.17 -7.26 -12.50
N HIS A 391 -7.06 -7.45 -11.20
CA HIS A 391 -6.64 -6.42 -10.23
C HIS A 391 -5.13 -6.43 -9.94
N ARG A 392 -4.34 -7.25 -10.64
CA ARG A 392 -2.88 -7.22 -10.47
C ARG A 392 -2.35 -5.79 -10.57
N CYS A 393 -1.45 -5.41 -9.67
CA CYS A 393 -0.91 -4.04 -9.54
C CYS A 393 -0.52 -3.44 -10.90
N VAL A 394 -1.08 -2.28 -11.22
CA VAL A 394 -0.77 -1.54 -12.46
C VAL A 394 0.63 -0.94 -12.41
N GLY A 395 1.09 -0.51 -11.23
CA GLY A 395 2.39 0.14 -10.98
C GLY A 395 3.54 -0.82 -10.71
N ALA A 396 3.36 -2.14 -10.83
CA ALA A 396 4.37 -3.14 -10.46
C ALA A 396 5.76 -2.86 -11.06
N ARG A 397 5.82 -2.53 -12.38
CA ARG A 397 7.09 -2.22 -13.05
C ARG A 397 7.78 -0.97 -12.50
N LEU A 398 6.99 0.05 -12.13
CA LEU A 398 7.55 1.27 -11.56
C LEU A 398 8.11 1.02 -10.16
N ALA A 399 7.42 0.24 -9.33
CA ALA A 399 7.91 -0.16 -8.03
C ALA A 399 9.22 -0.97 -8.16
N GLU A 400 9.25 -1.98 -9.05
CA GLU A 400 10.46 -2.77 -9.33
C GLU A 400 11.62 -1.89 -9.81
N LEU A 401 11.37 -0.89 -10.67
CA LEU A 401 12.38 0.06 -11.13
C LEU A 401 12.96 0.88 -9.97
N GLN A 402 12.11 1.47 -9.12
CA GLN A 402 12.55 2.28 -7.99
C GLN A 402 13.40 1.48 -7.01
N LEU A 403 12.97 0.25 -6.66
CA LEU A 403 13.70 -0.63 -5.76
C LEU A 403 15.04 -1.10 -6.36
N LYS A 404 15.04 -1.40 -7.66
CA LYS A 404 16.26 -1.76 -8.39
C LYS A 404 17.27 -0.61 -8.37
N ILE A 405 16.84 0.60 -8.71
CA ILE A 405 17.72 1.77 -8.73
C ILE A 405 18.23 2.08 -7.32
N LEU A 406 17.39 1.99 -6.29
CA LEU A 406 17.84 2.17 -4.91
C LEU A 406 19.00 1.22 -4.56
N LEU A 407 18.84 -0.08 -4.84
CA LEU A 407 19.89 -1.07 -4.58
C LEU A 407 21.14 -0.82 -5.42
N GLU A 408 21.02 -0.48 -6.71
CA GLU A 408 22.14 -0.15 -7.57
C GLU A 408 22.93 1.07 -7.07
N GLU A 409 22.23 2.13 -6.67
CA GLU A 409 22.85 3.35 -6.17
C GLU A 409 23.47 3.16 -4.77
N MET A 410 22.87 2.35 -3.90
CA MET A 410 23.47 1.94 -2.62
C MET A 410 24.77 1.14 -2.87
N HIS A 411 24.73 0.16 -3.77
CA HIS A 411 25.88 -0.67 -4.09
C HIS A 411 27.02 0.16 -4.71
N ALA A 412 26.71 1.04 -5.68
CA ALA A 412 27.69 1.91 -6.33
C ALA A 412 28.41 2.85 -5.33
N ARG A 413 27.72 3.26 -4.27
CA ARG A 413 28.28 4.08 -3.17
C ARG A 413 28.97 3.24 -2.10
N ARG A 414 28.98 1.92 -2.22
CA ARG A 414 29.44 1.00 -1.19
C ARG A 414 28.78 1.30 0.16
N MET A 415 27.48 1.53 0.14
CA MET A 415 26.71 1.99 1.29
C MET A 415 26.20 0.80 2.09
N ARG A 416 26.67 0.67 3.32
CA ARG A 416 26.13 -0.25 4.33
C ARG A 416 25.27 0.53 5.30
N VAL A 417 24.07 0.03 5.54
CA VAL A 417 23.10 0.63 6.46
C VAL A 417 22.97 -0.28 7.69
N HIS A 418 23.17 0.28 8.85
CA HIS A 418 22.97 -0.39 10.13
C HIS A 418 21.72 0.17 10.80
N VAL A 419 20.81 -0.68 11.19
CA VAL A 419 19.69 -0.31 12.07
C VAL A 419 20.26 -0.22 13.48
N THR A 420 20.19 0.96 14.10
CA THR A 420 20.90 1.26 15.36
C THR A 420 19.98 1.55 16.53
N GLY A 421 18.78 2.02 16.26
CA GLY A 421 17.86 2.48 17.29
C GLY A 421 16.46 1.95 17.11
N LYS A 422 15.49 2.84 17.28
CA LYS A 422 14.08 2.51 17.26
C LYS A 422 13.62 2.07 15.88
N VAL A 423 12.87 0.97 15.84
CA VAL A 423 12.07 0.56 14.68
C VAL A 423 10.60 0.61 15.09
N GLU A 424 9.85 1.45 14.45
CA GLU A 424 8.39 1.51 14.62
C GLU A 424 7.70 0.93 13.41
N ARG A 425 6.81 -0.04 13.64
CA ARG A 425 5.94 -0.63 12.63
C ARG A 425 4.68 0.19 12.42
N VAL A 426 4.12 0.12 11.23
CA VAL A 426 2.77 0.63 10.95
C VAL A 426 1.76 -0.20 11.76
N ARG A 427 0.88 0.49 12.52
CA ARG A 427 -0.22 -0.17 13.22
C ARG A 427 -1.40 -0.30 12.29
N ALA A 428 -1.39 -1.34 11.47
CA ALA A 428 -2.48 -1.64 10.55
C ALA A 428 -2.47 -3.12 10.17
N ASN A 429 -3.63 -3.65 9.83
CA ASN A 429 -3.76 -4.99 9.27
C ASN A 429 -3.71 -4.99 7.73
N PHE A 430 -3.74 -3.81 7.10
CA PHE A 430 -3.77 -3.63 5.66
C PHE A 430 -2.38 -3.30 5.08
N VAL A 431 -1.71 -2.28 5.63
CA VAL A 431 -0.34 -1.91 5.26
C VAL A 431 0.64 -2.53 6.25
N HIS A 432 1.57 -3.35 5.74
CA HIS A 432 2.66 -3.94 6.52
C HIS A 432 3.96 -3.19 6.26
N GLY A 433 4.47 -2.46 7.26
CA GLY A 433 5.61 -1.60 7.03
C GLY A 433 6.17 -0.87 8.26
N PHE A 434 6.84 0.23 7.98
CA PHE A 434 7.63 0.98 8.94
C PHE A 434 7.19 2.45 8.99
N ARG A 435 7.05 2.99 10.20
CA ARG A 435 6.83 4.41 10.48
C ARG A 435 8.14 5.14 10.75
N HIS A 436 9.07 4.45 11.40
CA HIS A 436 10.36 5.02 11.78
C HIS A 436 11.42 3.92 11.82
N MET A 437 12.65 4.24 11.44
CA MET A 437 13.79 3.32 11.50
C MET A 437 15.09 4.10 11.65
N ASP A 438 15.64 4.15 12.86
CA ASP A 438 16.94 4.76 13.13
C ASP A 438 18.07 3.94 12.52
N VAL A 439 18.90 4.61 11.74
CA VAL A 439 20.03 3.98 11.06
C VAL A 439 21.30 4.83 11.11
N THR A 440 22.43 4.17 10.92
CA THR A 440 23.73 4.81 10.60
C THR A 440 24.29 4.24 9.32
N LEU A 441 25.16 4.99 8.67
CA LEU A 441 25.82 4.59 7.43
C LEU A 441 27.30 4.39 7.62
N GLU A 442 27.83 3.35 6.98
CA GLU A 442 29.28 3.16 6.76
C GLU A 442 29.54 2.74 5.31
N LYS A 443 30.82 2.71 4.92
CA LYS A 443 31.29 2.13 3.66
C LYS A 443 31.70 0.68 3.87
N PHE A 444 31.33 -0.23 2.96
CA PHE A 444 31.82 -1.61 2.92
C PHE A 444 32.96 -1.80 1.95
#